data_ae2946e024fef2e89322b64003b9955f
#
_entry.id   ae2946e024fef2e89322b64003b9955f
#
_cell.length_a   1.000
_cell.length_b   1.000
_cell.length_c   1.000
_cell.angle_alpha   90.00
_cell.angle_beta   90.00
_cell.angle_gamma   90.00
#
_symmetry.space_group_name_H-M   'P 1'
#
loop_
_entity.id
_entity.type
_entity.pdbx_description
1 polymer ?
#
loop_
_entity_poly.entity_id
_entity_poly.type
_entity_poly.pdbx_seq_one_letter_code
_entity_poly.pdbx_strand_id
1 'polypeptide(L)'
;LYFVEMAADGGMGKGGNKAGAAYGTGYCDAQCPHDIKFIDGEANSLQWNSTADPPTGHYGSCCAEMDIWEANSMATAYTAHPCSIMGAQRCEGISCGDTEKGERFQGVCDKDGCDYNSFRMGEKSFYGASGSFKVDTTKPVTWTSSARTLRSVPRIVHSRYLANTHARGQSSWHFI
;
A
#
# COMPACT_ATOMS: atom_id res chain seq x y z
N LEU A 1 -4.59 -3.54 4.77
CA LEU A 1 -4.03 -2.57 5.71
C LEU A 1 -2.55 -2.41 5.45
N TYR A 2 -2.11 -1.18 5.18
CA TYR A 2 -0.75 -0.90 4.77
C TYR A 2 -0.24 0.43 5.33
N PHE A 3 1.07 0.59 5.34
CA PHE A 3 1.77 1.83 5.61
C PHE A 3 2.55 2.27 4.38
N VAL A 4 2.60 3.57 4.14
CA VAL A 4 3.40 4.19 3.07
C VAL A 4 4.28 5.30 3.63
N GLU A 5 5.41 5.56 2.99
CA GLU A 5 6.39 6.57 3.39
C GLU A 5 6.03 7.97 2.81
N MET A 6 4.76 8.35 2.90
CA MET A 6 4.33 9.68 2.48
C MET A 6 4.52 10.72 3.58
N ALA A 7 4.62 12.00 3.21
CA ALA A 7 4.61 13.08 4.19
C ALA A 7 3.26 13.13 4.93
N ALA A 8 3.27 13.29 6.25
CA ALA A 8 2.06 13.26 7.08
C ALA A 8 1.04 14.34 6.70
N ASP A 9 1.52 15.47 6.19
CA ASP A 9 0.69 16.59 5.70
C ASP A 9 0.44 16.52 4.17
N GLY A 10 0.88 15.46 3.49
CA GLY A 10 0.78 15.30 2.05
C GLY A 10 1.62 16.31 1.26
N GLY A 11 2.68 16.84 1.84
CA GLY A 11 3.55 17.83 1.21
C GLY A 11 2.94 19.22 1.12
N MET A 12 2.16 19.62 2.11
CA MET A 12 1.56 20.95 2.20
C MET A 12 2.59 22.06 2.00
N GLY A 13 2.31 23.00 1.09
CA GLY A 13 3.18 24.13 0.77
C GLY A 13 4.31 23.83 -0.21
N LYS A 14 4.68 22.59 -0.44
CA LYS A 14 5.69 22.23 -1.44
C LYS A 14 5.15 22.47 -2.86
N GLY A 15 5.96 23.07 -3.75
CA GLY A 15 5.60 23.30 -5.16
C GLY A 15 4.23 23.97 -5.39
N GLY A 16 3.72 24.72 -4.40
CA GLY A 16 2.39 25.32 -4.47
C GLY A 16 1.24 24.39 -4.10
N ASN A 17 1.50 23.20 -3.60
CA ASN A 17 0.47 22.30 -3.07
C ASN A 17 -0.21 22.93 -1.85
N LYS A 18 -1.46 23.39 -2.02
CA LYS A 18 -2.30 23.97 -0.96
C LYS A 18 -3.29 22.99 -0.37
N ALA A 19 -3.43 21.81 -0.98
CA ALA A 19 -4.38 20.77 -0.57
C ALA A 19 -3.79 19.81 0.46
N GLY A 20 -2.45 19.74 0.57
CA GLY A 20 -1.78 18.76 1.42
C GLY A 20 -2.18 17.33 1.03
N ALA A 21 -2.67 16.56 1.99
CA ALA A 21 -3.18 15.21 1.76
C ALA A 21 -4.65 15.17 1.30
N ALA A 22 -5.34 16.33 1.23
CA ALA A 22 -6.73 16.36 0.79
C ALA A 22 -6.87 15.87 -0.66
N TYR A 23 -7.95 15.16 -0.95
CA TYR A 23 -8.28 14.63 -2.28
C TYR A 23 -7.20 13.65 -2.85
N GLY A 24 -6.44 12.98 -1.99
CA GLY A 24 -5.35 12.09 -2.41
C GLY A 24 -4.11 12.83 -2.93
N THR A 25 -4.07 14.15 -2.84
CA THR A 25 -2.93 14.97 -3.23
C THR A 25 -1.74 14.66 -2.31
N GLY A 26 -0.55 14.41 -2.87
CA GLY A 26 0.65 14.07 -2.10
C GLY A 26 0.72 12.62 -1.64
N TYR A 27 -0.21 11.77 -2.02
CA TYR A 27 -0.13 10.34 -1.80
C TYR A 27 0.99 9.71 -2.63
N CYS A 28 1.62 8.69 -2.08
CA CYS A 28 2.55 7.81 -2.78
C CYS A 28 2.47 6.40 -2.21
N ASP A 29 2.83 5.42 -3.00
CA ASP A 29 3.04 4.03 -2.59
C ASP A 29 4.00 3.32 -3.53
N ALA A 30 4.26 2.03 -3.30
CA ALA A 30 5.20 1.26 -4.12
C ALA A 30 4.62 0.85 -5.49
N GLN A 31 3.32 1.01 -5.72
CA GLN A 31 2.72 0.83 -7.04
C GLN A 31 2.95 2.03 -7.96
N CYS A 32 3.51 3.13 -7.41
CA CYS A 32 3.81 4.34 -8.18
C CYS A 32 2.59 4.85 -8.96
N PRO A 33 1.45 5.13 -8.30
CA PRO A 33 0.21 5.48 -8.98
C PRO A 33 0.33 6.77 -9.81
N HIS A 34 -0.27 6.79 -10.99
CA HIS A 34 -0.24 7.92 -11.92
C HIS A 34 -1.42 8.88 -11.78
N ASP A 35 -2.39 8.58 -10.95
CA ASP A 35 -3.57 9.40 -10.68
C ASP A 35 -3.35 10.46 -9.59
N ILE A 36 -2.13 10.59 -9.11
CA ILE A 36 -1.75 11.57 -8.09
C ILE A 36 -1.45 12.93 -8.72
N LYS A 37 -2.17 13.95 -8.27
CA LYS A 37 -2.11 15.31 -8.86
C LYS A 37 -0.87 16.11 -8.48
N PHE A 38 -0.31 15.85 -7.28
CA PHE A 38 0.93 16.47 -6.83
C PHE A 38 1.87 15.40 -6.29
N ILE A 39 3.08 15.38 -6.80
CA ILE A 39 4.12 14.42 -6.45
C ILE A 39 5.32 15.20 -5.92
N ASP A 40 5.68 14.98 -4.66
CA ASP A 40 6.72 15.73 -3.95
C ASP A 40 6.61 17.26 -4.15
N GLY A 41 5.37 17.75 -4.16
CA GLY A 41 5.06 19.17 -4.30
C GLY A 41 4.99 19.71 -5.73
N GLU A 42 5.27 18.90 -6.75
CA GLU A 42 5.14 19.30 -8.16
C GLU A 42 3.84 18.79 -8.78
N ALA A 43 3.17 19.63 -9.57
CA ALA A 43 1.94 19.24 -10.26
C ALA A 43 2.22 18.19 -11.35
N ASN A 44 1.48 17.07 -11.33
CA ASN A 44 1.52 16.03 -12.35
C ASN A 44 0.59 16.37 -13.52
N SER A 45 0.84 17.51 -14.18
CA SER A 45 -0.03 18.05 -15.24
C SER A 45 0.37 17.59 -16.65
N LEU A 46 1.61 17.09 -16.83
CA LEU A 46 2.07 16.62 -18.13
C LEU A 46 1.25 15.43 -18.58
N GLN A 47 0.70 15.49 -19.79
CA GLN A 47 -0.13 14.43 -20.40
C GLN A 47 -1.30 13.96 -19.49
N TRP A 48 -1.81 14.86 -18.63
CA TRP A 48 -2.94 14.51 -17.78
C TRP A 48 -4.16 14.13 -18.62
N ASN A 49 -4.59 12.87 -18.46
CA ASN A 49 -5.77 12.32 -19.10
C ASN A 49 -6.96 12.30 -18.11
N SER A 50 -7.82 13.31 -18.21
CA SER A 50 -9.01 13.42 -17.36
C SER A 50 -10.13 12.45 -17.74
N THR A 51 -10.03 11.77 -18.89
CA THR A 51 -11.04 10.81 -19.38
C THR A 51 -10.69 9.37 -19.04
N ALA A 52 -9.48 9.11 -18.55
CA ALA A 52 -9.13 7.81 -18.00
C ALA A 52 -9.89 7.56 -16.68
N ASP A 53 -10.09 6.32 -16.32
CA ASP A 53 -10.69 5.91 -15.05
C ASP A 53 -9.73 4.93 -14.33
N PRO A 54 -9.03 5.41 -13.28
CA PRO A 54 -8.94 6.79 -12.78
C PRO A 54 -8.20 7.73 -13.75
N PRO A 55 -8.41 9.06 -13.64
CA PRO A 55 -7.62 10.05 -14.39
C PRO A 55 -6.14 9.93 -14.05
N THR A 56 -5.25 9.96 -15.04
CA THR A 56 -3.81 9.74 -14.86
C THR A 56 -2.95 10.81 -15.51
N GLY A 57 -1.78 11.06 -14.92
CA GLY A 57 -0.72 11.89 -15.47
C GLY A 57 0.45 11.06 -16.00
N HIS A 58 1.46 11.76 -16.52
CA HIS A 58 2.66 11.12 -17.06
C HIS A 58 3.53 10.47 -16.00
N TYR A 59 3.57 11.05 -14.81
CA TYR A 59 4.45 10.59 -13.74
C TYR A 59 3.71 9.74 -12.71
N GLY A 60 4.40 8.70 -12.20
CA GLY A 60 3.97 7.94 -11.05
C GLY A 60 4.50 8.50 -9.74
N SER A 61 3.77 8.30 -8.65
CA SER A 61 4.11 8.75 -7.30
C SER A 61 4.59 7.59 -6.44
N CYS A 62 5.91 7.43 -6.33
CA CYS A 62 6.55 6.30 -5.66
C CYS A 62 6.97 6.64 -4.23
N CYS A 63 6.76 5.71 -3.30
CA CYS A 63 7.46 5.62 -2.03
C CYS A 63 7.36 4.20 -1.46
N ALA A 64 8.16 3.89 -0.42
CA ALA A 64 8.14 2.57 0.19
C ALA A 64 6.77 2.26 0.81
N GLU A 65 6.37 1.00 0.72
CA GLU A 65 5.09 0.49 1.20
C GLU A 65 5.30 -0.80 2.00
N MET A 66 4.49 -0.95 3.03
CA MET A 66 4.45 -2.14 3.85
C MET A 66 3.02 -2.59 4.05
N ASP A 67 2.62 -3.65 3.37
CA ASP A 67 1.32 -4.25 3.51
C ASP A 67 1.30 -5.18 4.70
N ILE A 68 0.79 -4.68 5.82
CA ILE A 68 0.76 -5.44 7.06
C ILE A 68 -0.39 -6.43 7.13
N TRP A 69 -1.36 -6.30 6.27
CA TRP A 69 -2.42 -7.29 6.10
C TRP A 69 -3.18 -7.07 4.79
N GLU A 70 -3.01 -8.00 3.86
CA GLU A 70 -3.78 -8.15 2.64
C GLU A 70 -4.53 -9.47 2.72
N ALA A 71 -5.85 -9.45 2.71
CA ALA A 71 -6.61 -10.66 2.92
C ALA A 71 -8.00 -10.63 2.29
N ASN A 72 -8.48 -11.82 2.00
CA ASN A 72 -9.90 -12.10 1.75
C ASN A 72 -10.34 -13.26 2.66
N SER A 73 -11.51 -13.85 2.41
CA SER A 73 -12.01 -14.95 3.23
C SER A 73 -11.19 -16.25 3.11
N MET A 74 -10.33 -16.38 2.11
CA MET A 74 -9.63 -17.63 1.79
C MET A 74 -8.12 -17.55 1.94
N ALA A 75 -7.52 -16.35 1.85
CA ALA A 75 -6.08 -16.16 1.85
C ALA A 75 -5.69 -14.86 2.55
N THR A 76 -4.46 -14.84 3.07
CA THR A 76 -3.85 -13.65 3.65
C THR A 76 -2.38 -13.57 3.24
N ALA A 77 -1.90 -12.35 3.06
CA ALA A 77 -0.50 -12.04 2.81
C ALA A 77 -0.02 -10.88 3.70
N TYR A 78 1.28 -10.83 3.90
CA TYR A 78 2.05 -9.77 4.53
C TYR A 78 3.20 -9.45 3.58
N THR A 79 3.20 -8.24 2.99
CA THR A 79 4.03 -7.94 1.83
C THR A 79 4.85 -6.68 2.04
N ALA A 80 6.16 -6.77 1.92
CA ALA A 80 7.05 -5.63 1.88
C ALA A 80 7.32 -5.24 0.43
N HIS A 81 7.16 -3.95 0.11
CA HIS A 81 7.51 -3.34 -1.17
C HIS A 81 8.63 -2.30 -0.95
N PRO A 82 9.90 -2.73 -0.97
CA PRO A 82 11.01 -1.82 -0.77
C PRO A 82 11.20 -0.91 -2.00
N CYS A 83 11.70 0.31 -1.73
CA CYS A 83 12.13 1.24 -2.77
C CYS A 83 13.61 1.58 -2.61
N SER A 84 14.27 1.94 -3.70
CA SER A 84 15.64 2.46 -3.71
C SER A 84 15.72 3.96 -3.37
N ILE A 85 14.56 4.59 -3.16
CA ILE A 85 14.36 6.00 -2.86
C ILE A 85 13.81 6.15 -1.44
N MET A 86 13.86 7.35 -0.88
CA MET A 86 13.25 7.70 0.41
C MET A 86 12.19 8.77 0.23
N GLY A 87 11.05 8.60 0.91
CA GLY A 87 9.89 9.48 0.80
C GLY A 87 9.24 9.47 -0.57
N ALA A 88 8.32 10.42 -0.79
CA ALA A 88 7.61 10.53 -2.06
C ALA A 88 8.53 11.08 -3.16
N GLN A 89 8.64 10.36 -4.27
CA GLN A 89 9.35 10.80 -5.47
C GLN A 89 8.58 10.42 -6.71
N ARG A 90 8.72 11.24 -7.76
CA ARG A 90 8.15 10.91 -9.06
C ARG A 90 9.03 9.97 -9.85
N CYS A 91 8.39 9.12 -10.63
CA CYS A 91 9.01 8.24 -11.59
C CYS A 91 8.38 8.38 -12.97
N GLU A 92 9.00 7.80 -14.00
CA GLU A 92 8.55 7.81 -15.38
C GLU A 92 8.86 6.46 -16.05
N GLY A 93 7.90 5.89 -16.76
CA GLY A 93 8.05 4.67 -17.54
C GLY A 93 8.66 3.50 -16.75
N ILE A 94 9.79 2.96 -17.24
CA ILE A 94 10.46 1.82 -16.61
C ILE A 94 10.85 2.10 -15.15
N SER A 95 11.20 3.34 -14.82
CA SER A 95 11.52 3.70 -13.43
C SER A 95 10.33 3.59 -12.49
N CYS A 96 9.10 3.67 -13.01
CA CYS A 96 7.88 3.36 -12.25
C CYS A 96 7.61 1.85 -12.16
N GLY A 97 8.38 0.99 -12.82
CA GLY A 97 8.06 -0.43 -12.94
C GLY A 97 6.93 -0.71 -13.95
N ASP A 98 6.67 0.23 -14.86
CA ASP A 98 5.67 0.11 -15.91
C ASP A 98 6.30 -0.59 -17.10
N THR A 99 6.37 -1.92 -17.04
CA THR A 99 6.95 -2.72 -18.11
C THR A 99 5.89 -3.64 -18.71
N GLU A 100 5.86 -3.71 -20.05
CA GLU A 100 4.97 -4.63 -20.78
C GLU A 100 5.28 -6.11 -20.50
N LYS A 101 6.50 -6.38 -20.02
CA LYS A 101 6.99 -7.74 -19.73
C LYS A 101 6.71 -8.22 -18.33
N GLY A 102 6.10 -7.37 -17.47
CA GLY A 102 5.77 -7.74 -16.10
C GLY A 102 6.96 -7.77 -15.13
N GLU A 103 8.12 -7.23 -15.51
CA GLU A 103 9.29 -7.09 -14.63
C GLU A 103 9.14 -5.88 -13.70
N ARG A 104 8.10 -5.91 -12.88
CA ARG A 104 7.62 -4.79 -12.07
C ARG A 104 8.54 -4.46 -10.90
N PHE A 105 9.42 -5.36 -10.52
CA PHE A 105 10.43 -5.17 -9.47
C PHE A 105 11.66 -4.36 -9.93
N GLN A 106 11.79 -4.06 -11.23
CA GLN A 106 12.93 -3.31 -11.79
C GLN A 106 12.77 -1.78 -11.71
N GLY A 107 11.63 -1.29 -11.23
CA GLY A 107 11.42 0.12 -10.98
C GLY A 107 12.18 0.64 -9.75
N VAL A 108 11.96 1.91 -9.40
CA VAL A 108 12.49 2.49 -8.16
C VAL A 108 11.91 1.83 -6.92
N CYS A 109 10.71 1.22 -7.05
CA CYS A 109 10.08 0.37 -6.05
C CYS A 109 9.83 -1.03 -6.62
N ASP A 110 9.86 -2.03 -5.76
CA ASP A 110 9.44 -3.39 -6.10
C ASP A 110 7.91 -3.50 -6.02
N LYS A 111 7.23 -3.33 -7.16
CA LYS A 111 5.76 -3.43 -7.24
C LYS A 111 5.22 -4.82 -6.95
N ASP A 112 6.02 -5.85 -7.15
CA ASP A 112 5.62 -7.24 -6.87
C ASP A 112 5.76 -7.56 -5.39
N GLY A 113 6.76 -6.98 -4.75
CA GLY A 113 7.02 -7.14 -3.33
C GLY A 113 7.53 -8.52 -2.93
N CYS A 114 7.79 -8.67 -1.64
CA CYS A 114 8.20 -9.94 -1.02
C CYS A 114 7.12 -10.35 -0.02
N ASP A 115 6.21 -11.25 -0.42
CA ASP A 115 5.07 -11.64 0.38
C ASP A 115 5.34 -12.88 1.26
N TYR A 116 4.87 -12.82 2.50
CA TYR A 116 4.64 -13.99 3.33
C TYR A 116 3.18 -14.41 3.24
N ASN A 117 2.96 -15.61 2.75
CA ASN A 117 1.64 -16.23 2.66
C ASN A 117 1.69 -17.62 3.31
N SER A 118 0.92 -17.84 4.36
CA SER A 118 0.96 -19.08 5.14
C SER A 118 0.66 -20.33 4.31
N PHE A 119 -0.26 -20.25 3.35
CA PHE A 119 -0.60 -21.35 2.46
C PHE A 119 0.57 -21.72 1.54
N ARG A 120 1.24 -20.73 0.95
CA ARG A 120 2.43 -20.93 0.10
C ARG A 120 3.61 -21.49 0.88
N MET A 121 3.69 -21.17 2.19
CA MET A 121 4.69 -21.71 3.11
C MET A 121 4.36 -23.10 3.63
N GLY A 122 3.27 -23.74 3.16
CA GLY A 122 2.88 -25.12 3.49
C GLY A 122 1.81 -25.26 4.56
N GLU A 123 1.43 -24.19 5.27
CA GLU A 123 0.40 -24.18 6.32
C GLU A 123 -1.01 -24.03 5.72
N LYS A 124 -1.43 -25.03 4.96
CA LYS A 124 -2.68 -25.01 4.17
C LYS A 124 -3.95 -24.91 5.01
N SER A 125 -3.90 -25.26 6.28
CA SER A 125 -5.03 -25.20 7.22
C SER A 125 -4.94 -24.02 8.19
N PHE A 126 -4.05 -23.05 7.92
CA PHE A 126 -3.87 -21.92 8.82
C PHE A 126 -5.01 -20.90 8.73
N TYR A 127 -5.40 -20.48 7.52
CA TYR A 127 -6.34 -19.38 7.27
C TYR A 127 -7.41 -19.77 6.25
N GLY A 128 -8.68 -19.57 6.56
CA GLY A 128 -9.77 -19.86 5.65
C GLY A 128 -11.16 -19.84 6.29
N ALA A 129 -12.19 -20.04 5.46
CA ALA A 129 -13.58 -19.84 5.81
C ALA A 129 -14.25 -21.12 6.36
N SER A 130 -13.76 -21.66 7.45
CA SER A 130 -14.47 -22.67 8.24
C SER A 130 -13.79 -22.91 9.60
N GLY A 131 -14.48 -23.53 10.52
CA GLY A 131 -13.94 -23.91 11.84
C GLY A 131 -12.82 -24.95 11.81
N SER A 132 -12.46 -25.49 10.63
CA SER A 132 -11.31 -26.38 10.46
C SER A 132 -9.97 -25.65 10.30
N PHE A 133 -10.00 -24.35 10.05
CA PHE A 133 -8.80 -23.53 9.97
C PHE A 133 -8.40 -22.98 11.35
N LYS A 134 -7.10 -22.76 11.57
CA LYS A 134 -6.60 -22.12 12.80
C LYS A 134 -7.15 -20.69 12.95
N VAL A 135 -7.26 -19.97 11.83
CA VAL A 135 -7.91 -18.68 11.72
C VAL A 135 -9.17 -18.86 10.88
N ASP A 136 -10.33 -18.88 11.56
CA ASP A 136 -11.64 -19.04 10.94
C ASP A 136 -12.18 -17.67 10.51
N THR A 137 -12.14 -17.38 9.22
CA THR A 137 -12.55 -16.09 8.65
C THR A 137 -14.05 -15.86 8.61
N THR A 138 -14.86 -16.83 9.03
CA THR A 138 -16.30 -16.63 9.28
C THR A 138 -16.58 -15.90 10.59
N LYS A 139 -15.55 -15.67 11.40
CA LYS A 139 -15.59 -14.99 12.70
C LYS A 139 -14.73 -13.72 12.69
N PRO A 140 -14.99 -12.77 13.56
CA PRO A 140 -14.09 -11.63 13.77
C PRO A 140 -12.69 -12.09 14.16
N VAL A 141 -11.67 -11.50 13.51
CA VAL A 141 -10.25 -11.79 13.75
C VAL A 141 -9.57 -10.52 14.23
N THR A 142 -8.75 -10.63 15.27
CA THR A 142 -7.87 -9.54 15.71
C THR A 142 -6.49 -9.77 15.11
N TRP A 143 -6.01 -8.79 14.34
CA TRP A 143 -4.66 -8.76 13.81
C TRP A 143 -3.81 -7.78 14.63
N THR A 144 -2.60 -8.20 15.00
CA THR A 144 -1.65 -7.34 15.72
C THR A 144 -0.30 -7.39 15.00
N SER A 145 0.20 -6.23 14.58
CA SER A 145 1.54 -6.06 14.04
C SER A 145 2.41 -5.29 15.01
N SER A 146 3.66 -5.71 15.18
CA SER A 146 4.65 -4.99 15.97
C SER A 146 5.92 -4.78 15.14
N ALA A 147 6.40 -3.55 15.06
CA ALA A 147 7.66 -3.21 14.39
C ALA A 147 8.73 -2.92 15.44
N ARG A 148 9.93 -3.49 15.26
CA ARG A 148 11.11 -3.20 16.07
C ARG A 148 12.20 -2.62 15.20
N THR A 149 12.71 -1.45 15.55
CA THR A 149 13.93 -0.92 14.95
C THR A 149 15.15 -1.56 15.60
N LEU A 150 16.12 -1.99 14.82
CA LEU A 150 17.37 -2.61 15.30
C LEU A 150 18.36 -1.60 15.90
N ARG A 151 18.03 -0.31 16.01
CA ARG A 151 18.87 0.71 16.63
C ARG A 151 18.08 1.50 17.69
N SER A 152 18.38 1.21 18.93
CA SER A 152 18.38 2.00 20.16
C SER A 152 17.11 2.67 20.70
N VAL A 153 15.92 2.58 20.14
CA VAL A 153 14.67 2.94 20.85
C VAL A 153 13.51 2.07 20.35
N PRO A 154 12.88 1.26 21.21
CA PRO A 154 11.70 0.52 20.80
C PRO A 154 10.51 1.48 20.71
N ARG A 155 10.10 1.84 19.51
CA ARG A 155 8.74 2.35 19.28
C ARG A 155 7.85 1.16 18.96
N ILE A 156 7.04 0.77 19.91
CA ILE A 156 5.98 -0.22 19.70
C ILE A 156 4.79 0.55 19.18
N VAL A 157 4.45 0.36 17.92
CA VAL A 157 3.16 0.81 17.38
C VAL A 157 2.19 -0.35 17.57
N HIS A 158 1.27 -0.23 18.53
CA HIS A 158 0.19 -1.17 18.72
C HIS A 158 -1.02 -0.68 17.94
N SER A 159 -1.38 -1.39 16.89
CA SER A 159 -2.64 -1.17 16.19
C SER A 159 -3.53 -2.37 16.42
N ARG A 160 -4.67 -2.19 17.06
CA ARG A 160 -5.72 -3.22 17.17
C ARG A 160 -6.78 -2.93 16.14
N TYR A 161 -7.04 -3.88 15.29
CA TYR A 161 -8.11 -3.79 14.30
C TYR A 161 -9.09 -4.94 14.49
N LEU A 162 -10.37 -4.63 14.53
CA LEU A 162 -11.45 -5.60 14.49
C LEU A 162 -11.95 -5.64 13.05
N ALA A 163 -11.67 -6.71 12.33
CA ALA A 163 -12.24 -6.93 11.01
C ALA A 163 -13.61 -7.64 11.18
N ASN A 164 -14.69 -6.96 10.86
CA ASN A 164 -16.01 -7.57 10.75
C ASN A 164 -16.22 -7.97 9.28
N THR A 165 -16.05 -9.25 8.96
CA THR A 165 -16.41 -9.77 7.64
C THR A 165 -17.89 -10.12 7.65
N HIS A 166 -18.75 -9.22 7.18
CA HIS A 166 -20.11 -9.60 6.80
C HIS A 166 -20.07 -10.27 5.43
N ALA A 167 -20.58 -11.48 5.38
CA ALA A 167 -20.76 -12.25 4.15
C ALA A 167 -21.82 -11.60 3.26
N ARG A 168 -21.43 -10.61 2.48
CA ARG A 168 -22.03 -10.13 1.21
C ARG A 168 -21.08 -9.08 0.61
N GLY A 169 -20.18 -9.49 -0.24
CA GLY A 169 -19.63 -8.81 -1.42
C GLY A 169 -19.26 -7.32 -1.38
N GLN A 170 -19.08 -6.68 -0.22
CA GLN A 170 -18.55 -5.32 -0.10
C GLN A 170 -17.79 -5.20 1.21
N SER A 171 -16.50 -4.98 1.12
CA SER A 171 -15.66 -4.61 2.26
C SER A 171 -15.85 -3.13 2.55
N SER A 172 -16.56 -2.79 3.62
CA SER A 172 -16.56 -1.44 4.17
C SER A 172 -15.53 -1.35 5.31
N TRP A 173 -14.58 -0.43 5.18
CA TRP A 173 -13.56 -0.16 6.18
C TRP A 173 -14.05 0.96 7.09
N HIS A 174 -14.03 0.72 8.40
CA HIS A 174 -14.23 1.77 9.40
C HIS A 174 -12.94 1.92 10.19
N PHE A 175 -12.40 3.13 10.19
CA PHE A 175 -11.30 3.53 11.04
C PHE A 175 -11.87 4.04 12.37
N ILE A 176 -11.28 3.62 13.47
CA ILE A 176 -11.42 4.26 14.79
C ILE A 176 -10.03 4.74 15.21
#